data_2a9cc098ea494a2ccbf302d0330cbd3c
#
_entry.id   2a9cc098ea494a2ccbf302d0330cbd3c
#
_cell.length_a   1.000
_cell.length_b   1.000
_cell.length_c   1.000
_cell.angle_alpha   90.00
_cell.angle_beta   90.00
_cell.angle_gamma   90.00
#
_symmetry.space_group_name_H-M   'P 1'
#
loop_
_entity.id
_entity.type
_entity.pdbx_description
1 polymer ?
#
loop_
_entity_poly.entity_id
_entity_poly.type
_entity_poly.pdbx_seq_one_letter_code
_entity_poly.pdbx_strand_id
1 'polypeptide(L)'
;MKRCQMCGGNNTTTGRYCNTCYSYLRRHPEGRYPLPPKGVVHYAPNGDAICHICGEAHRKLGNHISNRHHMSQNEYRDMFELYHNTRLSNYEYIKNMSQINNKYKDIVVKENLIKRGEKTRITHENGLSGRKFQHKVSKKILDSV
;
A
#
# COMPACT_ATOMS: atom_id res chain seq x y z
N MET A 1 32.28 17.46 -7.75
CA MET A 1 30.82 17.43 -7.62
C MET A 1 30.43 17.83 -6.21
N LYS A 2 29.45 18.66 -6.08
CA LYS A 2 28.91 19.01 -4.78
C LYS A 2 27.99 17.90 -4.29
N ARG A 3 28.00 17.65 -2.99
CA ARG A 3 27.06 16.68 -2.39
C ARG A 3 25.80 17.39 -1.93
N CYS A 4 24.67 16.71 -2.06
CA CYS A 4 23.40 17.20 -1.54
C CYS A 4 23.43 17.29 -0.02
N GLN A 5 23.06 18.41 0.55
CA GLN A 5 23.09 18.62 2.00
C GLN A 5 22.09 17.75 2.76
N MET A 6 21.04 17.28 2.10
CA MET A 6 20.03 16.46 2.74
C MET A 6 20.30 14.96 2.64
N CYS A 7 20.64 14.44 1.48
CA CYS A 7 20.80 13.01 1.26
C CYS A 7 22.25 12.55 1.10
N GLY A 8 23.20 13.48 1.02
CA GLY A 8 24.62 13.16 0.80
C GLY A 8 24.95 12.63 -0.60
N GLY A 9 23.96 12.40 -1.45
CA GLY A 9 24.14 11.91 -2.82
C GLY A 9 24.72 12.96 -3.75
N ASN A 10 25.10 12.53 -4.95
CA ASN A 10 25.64 13.43 -5.95
C ASN A 10 24.60 14.48 -6.37
N ASN A 11 25.00 15.72 -6.33
CA ASN A 11 24.17 16.84 -6.71
C ASN A 11 24.60 17.34 -8.08
N THR A 12 23.75 17.11 -9.06
CA THR A 12 23.97 17.56 -10.44
C THR A 12 23.54 19.02 -10.66
N THR A 13 22.93 19.62 -9.65
CA THR A 13 22.51 21.02 -9.71
C THR A 13 23.51 21.95 -9.04
N THR A 14 23.43 23.22 -9.33
CA THR A 14 24.26 24.26 -8.70
C THR A 14 23.83 24.61 -7.28
N GLY A 15 22.67 24.07 -6.86
CA GLY A 15 22.06 24.35 -5.56
C GLY A 15 22.63 23.51 -4.41
N ARG A 16 22.08 23.74 -3.23
CA ARG A 16 22.44 22.99 -2.00
C ARG A 16 21.86 21.58 -1.99
N TYR A 17 20.79 21.35 -2.71
CA TYR A 17 20.03 20.10 -2.71
C TYR A 17 19.95 19.52 -4.12
N CYS A 18 19.93 18.20 -4.26
CA CYS A 18 19.63 17.55 -5.51
C CYS A 18 18.15 17.75 -5.87
N ASN A 19 17.78 17.55 -7.14
CA ASN A 19 16.41 17.76 -7.61
C ASN A 19 15.36 17.02 -6.79
N THR A 20 15.64 15.79 -6.39
CA THR A 20 14.73 14.97 -5.58
C THR A 20 14.51 15.59 -4.20
N CYS A 21 15.60 15.97 -3.51
CA CYS A 21 15.50 16.59 -2.19
C CYS A 21 14.88 17.99 -2.26
N TYR A 22 15.16 18.74 -3.31
CA TYR A 22 14.52 20.03 -3.52
C TYR A 22 13.01 19.90 -3.71
N SER A 23 12.57 18.95 -4.52
CA SER A 23 11.14 18.67 -4.72
C SER A 23 10.47 18.17 -3.44
N TYR A 24 11.19 17.41 -2.64
CA TYR A 24 10.73 16.98 -1.31
C TYR A 24 10.52 18.18 -0.37
N LEU A 25 11.52 19.07 -0.25
CA LEU A 25 11.46 20.24 0.62
C LEU A 25 10.35 21.24 0.23
N ARG A 26 9.96 21.29 -1.04
CA ARG A 26 8.81 22.10 -1.44
C ARG A 26 7.50 21.59 -0.84
N ARG A 27 7.37 20.29 -0.61
CA ARG A 27 6.18 19.68 -0.01
C ARG A 27 6.28 19.63 1.51
N HIS A 28 7.49 19.50 2.04
CA HIS A 28 7.79 19.39 3.46
C HIS A 28 8.87 20.41 3.84
N PRO A 29 8.50 21.69 4.03
CA PRO A 29 9.45 22.74 4.37
C PRO A 29 10.22 22.47 5.67
N GLU A 30 9.61 21.71 6.58
CA GLU A 30 10.24 21.31 7.84
C GLU A 30 11.39 20.32 7.65
N GLY A 31 11.50 19.73 6.46
CA GLY A 31 12.51 18.74 6.15
C GLY A 31 12.17 17.35 6.66
N ARG A 32 13.07 16.77 7.45
CA ARG A 32 12.84 15.45 8.05
C ARG A 32 12.14 15.57 9.39
N TYR A 33 11.27 14.60 9.65
CA TYR A 33 10.53 14.50 10.90
C TYR A 33 11.26 13.60 11.91
N PRO A 34 10.91 13.68 13.20
CA PRO A 34 11.41 12.73 14.18
C PRO A 34 11.05 11.30 13.80
N LEU A 35 11.95 10.36 14.05
CA LEU A 35 11.73 8.95 13.72
C LEU A 35 10.59 8.39 14.56
N PRO A 36 9.58 7.75 13.93
CA PRO A 36 8.51 7.11 14.66
C PRO A 36 9.01 5.94 15.51
N PRO A 37 8.37 5.65 16.65
CA PRO A 37 8.68 4.46 17.41
C PRO A 37 8.25 3.18 16.68
N LYS A 38 8.83 2.04 17.04
CA LYS A 38 8.42 0.76 16.50
C LYS A 38 6.96 0.45 16.83
N GLY A 39 6.30 -0.21 15.93
CA GLY A 39 4.90 -0.62 16.09
C GLY A 39 3.86 0.42 15.70
N VAL A 40 4.26 1.64 15.42
CA VAL A 40 3.33 2.74 15.08
C VAL A 40 3.81 3.48 13.83
N VAL A 41 2.88 3.84 12.97
CA VAL A 41 3.15 4.72 11.82
C VAL A 41 2.72 6.13 12.19
N HIS A 42 3.62 7.09 12.10
CA HIS A 42 3.33 8.49 12.29
C HIS A 42 3.12 9.19 10.94
N TYR A 43 2.37 10.26 10.96
CA TYR A 43 2.02 11.03 9.77
C TYR A 43 2.44 12.48 9.91
N ALA A 44 2.89 13.06 8.80
CA ALA A 44 3.17 14.49 8.71
C ALA A 44 1.86 15.30 8.72
N PRO A 45 1.91 16.63 8.92
CA PRO A 45 0.71 17.48 8.93
C PRO A 45 -0.14 17.37 7.66
N ASN A 46 0.46 17.07 6.51
CA ASN A 46 -0.24 16.84 5.25
C ASN A 46 -0.77 15.41 5.08
N GLY A 47 -0.64 14.56 6.08
CA GLY A 47 -1.08 13.17 6.07
C GLY A 47 -0.10 12.17 5.47
N ASP A 48 1.07 12.59 4.99
CA ASP A 48 2.07 11.67 4.44
C ASP A 48 2.70 10.82 5.55
N ALA A 49 2.91 9.53 5.27
CA ALA A 49 3.50 8.61 6.23
C ALA A 49 5.01 8.85 6.40
N ILE A 50 5.48 8.88 7.64
CA ILE A 50 6.87 9.14 7.98
C ILE A 50 7.67 7.83 8.01
N CYS A 51 8.81 7.82 7.33
CA CYS A 51 9.71 6.67 7.30
C CYS A 51 10.44 6.51 8.63
N HIS A 52 10.46 5.30 9.18
CA HIS A 52 11.18 4.97 10.42
C HIS A 52 12.71 5.01 10.28
N ILE A 53 13.23 4.97 9.06
CA ILE A 53 14.67 4.91 8.81
C ILE A 53 15.28 6.31 8.66
N CYS A 54 14.65 7.16 7.84
CA CYS A 54 15.22 8.46 7.49
C CYS A 54 14.38 9.66 7.93
N GLY A 55 13.16 9.47 8.41
CA GLY A 55 12.28 10.55 8.85
C GLY A 55 11.64 11.35 7.71
N GLU A 56 11.81 10.95 6.47
CA GLU A 56 11.14 11.58 5.33
C GLU A 56 9.68 11.13 5.25
N ALA A 57 8.78 12.07 4.95
CA ALA A 57 7.36 11.77 4.78
C ALA A 57 7.00 11.61 3.30
N HIS A 58 6.28 10.55 2.98
CA HIS A 58 5.90 10.25 1.59
C HIS A 58 4.46 9.79 1.48
N ARG A 59 3.82 10.20 0.38
CA ARG A 59 2.45 9.78 0.08
C ARG A 59 2.34 8.27 -0.15
N LYS A 60 3.36 7.70 -0.79
CA LYS A 60 3.49 6.24 -1.01
C LYS A 60 4.79 5.79 -0.36
N LEU A 61 4.74 5.56 0.93
CA LEU A 61 5.91 5.18 1.70
C LEU A 61 6.52 3.86 1.22
N GLY A 62 5.69 2.91 0.76
CA GLY A 62 6.18 1.65 0.21
C GLY A 62 7.14 1.81 -0.96
N ASN A 63 6.87 2.75 -1.86
CA ASN A 63 7.77 3.04 -2.98
C ASN A 63 9.08 3.68 -2.51
N HIS A 64 9.01 4.59 -1.54
CA HIS A 64 10.19 5.18 -0.92
C HIS A 64 11.09 4.12 -0.28
N ILE A 65 10.51 3.19 0.47
CA ILE A 65 11.24 2.10 1.11
C ILE A 65 12.00 1.25 0.07
N SER A 66 11.32 0.85 -0.99
CA SER A 66 11.94 0.04 -2.05
C SER A 66 13.03 0.78 -2.79
N ASN A 67 12.79 2.04 -3.15
CA ASN A 67 13.73 2.81 -3.97
C ASN A 67 14.89 3.38 -3.18
N ARG A 68 14.66 3.79 -1.94
CA ARG A 68 15.68 4.46 -1.13
C ARG A 68 16.42 3.53 -0.20
N HIS A 69 15.72 2.59 0.40
CA HIS A 69 16.27 1.68 1.41
C HIS A 69 16.49 0.26 0.87
N HIS A 70 16.11 0.00 -0.37
CA HIS A 70 16.34 -1.28 -1.06
C HIS A 70 15.81 -2.51 -0.30
N MET A 71 14.68 -2.35 0.37
CA MET A 71 14.01 -3.44 1.08
C MET A 71 12.55 -3.58 0.66
N SER A 72 11.98 -4.74 0.85
CA SER A 72 10.56 -4.97 0.61
C SER A 72 9.71 -4.35 1.72
N GLN A 73 8.44 -4.11 1.42
CA GLN A 73 7.51 -3.59 2.42
C GLN A 73 7.29 -4.56 3.59
N ASN A 74 7.38 -5.87 3.34
CA ASN A 74 7.24 -6.88 4.39
C ASN A 74 8.45 -6.88 5.32
N GLU A 75 9.65 -6.84 4.78
CA GLU A 75 10.89 -6.69 5.57
C GLU A 75 10.85 -5.44 6.44
N TYR A 76 10.36 -4.34 5.89
CA TYR A 76 10.20 -3.10 6.63
C TYR A 76 9.19 -3.24 7.78
N ARG A 77 8.04 -3.89 7.55
CA ARG A 77 7.05 -4.13 8.60
C ARG A 77 7.62 -5.01 9.70
N ASP A 78 8.32 -6.06 9.35
CA ASP A 78 8.96 -6.96 10.30
C ASP A 78 10.04 -6.25 11.12
N MET A 79 10.87 -5.43 10.47
CA MET A 79 11.92 -4.66 11.14
C MET A 79 11.38 -3.68 12.17
N PHE A 80 10.27 -3.02 11.89
CA PHE A 80 9.65 -2.03 12.75
C PHE A 80 8.43 -2.55 13.53
N GLU A 81 8.26 -3.86 13.58
CA GLU A 81 7.19 -4.52 14.35
C GLU A 81 5.78 -4.04 14.00
N LEU A 82 5.56 -3.74 12.72
CA LEU A 82 4.27 -3.35 12.19
C LEU A 82 3.44 -4.57 11.79
N TYR A 83 2.13 -4.47 11.88
CA TYR A 83 1.25 -5.53 11.39
C TYR A 83 1.38 -5.71 9.86
N HIS A 84 1.23 -6.95 9.39
CA HIS A 84 1.34 -7.27 7.95
C HIS A 84 0.37 -6.49 7.06
N ASN A 85 -0.77 -6.12 7.58
CA ASN A 85 -1.77 -5.36 6.87
C ASN A 85 -1.64 -3.84 7.04
N THR A 86 -0.63 -3.37 7.75
CA THR A 86 -0.39 -1.94 7.91
C THR A 86 -0.10 -1.31 6.57
N ARG A 87 -0.91 -0.33 6.19
CA ARG A 87 -0.75 0.39 4.94
C ARG A 87 0.32 1.47 5.08
N LEU A 88 1.26 1.47 4.15
CA LEU A 88 2.37 2.42 4.11
C LEU A 88 2.07 3.53 3.08
N SER A 89 1.05 4.30 3.37
CA SER A 89 0.55 5.35 2.47
C SER A 89 0.01 6.54 3.26
N ASN A 90 -0.31 7.61 2.55
CA ASN A 90 -0.91 8.81 3.14
C ASN A 90 -2.21 8.49 3.89
N TYR A 91 -2.39 9.09 5.05
CA TYR A 91 -3.53 8.85 5.93
C TYR A 91 -4.89 9.14 5.27
N GLU A 92 -5.02 10.27 4.59
CA GLU A 92 -6.27 10.62 3.91
C GLU A 92 -6.60 9.62 2.79
N TYR A 93 -5.60 9.16 2.08
CA TYR A 93 -5.78 8.12 1.06
C TYR A 93 -6.30 6.82 1.67
N ILE A 94 -5.72 6.37 2.79
CA ILE A 94 -6.16 5.16 3.49
C ILE A 94 -7.60 5.31 3.98
N LYS A 95 -7.92 6.45 4.57
CA LYS A 95 -9.26 6.76 5.07
C LYS A 95 -10.29 6.75 3.95
N ASN A 96 -10.00 7.42 2.83
CA ASN A 96 -10.89 7.47 1.68
C ASN A 96 -11.11 6.09 1.07
N MET A 97 -10.07 5.29 0.91
CA MET A 97 -10.18 3.92 0.40
C MET A 97 -11.01 3.03 1.32
N SER A 98 -10.86 3.18 2.63
CA SER A 98 -11.67 2.45 3.60
C SER A 98 -13.16 2.83 3.53
N GLN A 99 -13.46 4.11 3.37
CA GLN A 99 -14.85 4.58 3.20
C GLN A 99 -15.47 4.09 1.91
N ILE A 100 -14.74 4.12 0.80
CA ILE A 100 -15.20 3.61 -0.49
C ILE A 100 -15.49 2.12 -0.38
N ASN A 101 -14.57 1.34 0.19
CA ASN A 101 -14.74 -0.09 0.35
C ASN A 101 -15.96 -0.42 1.23
N ASN A 102 -16.18 0.31 2.31
CA ASN A 102 -17.33 0.10 3.18
C ASN A 102 -18.65 0.48 2.48
N LYS A 103 -18.66 1.59 1.73
CA LYS A 103 -19.84 2.03 0.99
C LYS A 103 -20.33 1.00 -0.03
N TYR A 104 -19.42 0.34 -0.71
CA TYR A 104 -19.78 -0.64 -1.74
C TYR A 104 -19.82 -2.08 -1.24
N LYS A 105 -19.30 -2.34 -0.05
CA LYS A 105 -19.18 -3.69 0.48
C LYS A 105 -20.50 -4.44 0.50
N ASP A 106 -21.55 -3.85 1.05
CA ASP A 106 -22.84 -4.51 1.20
C ASP A 106 -23.51 -4.74 -0.15
N ILE A 107 -23.41 -3.79 -1.07
CA ILE A 107 -23.98 -3.90 -2.41
C ILE A 107 -23.26 -5.00 -3.19
N VAL A 108 -21.95 -4.93 -3.23
CA VAL A 108 -21.14 -5.91 -3.97
C VAL A 108 -21.27 -7.31 -3.39
N VAL A 109 -21.30 -7.44 -2.07
CA VAL A 109 -21.45 -8.73 -1.41
C VAL A 109 -22.82 -9.34 -1.73
N LYS A 110 -23.91 -8.57 -1.62
CA LYS A 110 -25.25 -9.04 -1.95
C LYS A 110 -25.36 -9.49 -3.41
N GLU A 111 -24.93 -8.65 -4.34
CA GLU A 111 -24.95 -9.01 -5.76
C GLU A 111 -24.10 -10.23 -6.09
N ASN A 112 -22.92 -10.31 -5.52
CA ASN A 112 -22.03 -11.44 -5.76
C ASN A 112 -22.55 -12.74 -5.14
N LEU A 113 -23.22 -12.69 -4.00
CA LEU A 113 -23.85 -13.87 -3.41
C LEU A 113 -24.98 -14.39 -4.27
N ILE A 114 -25.81 -13.51 -4.80
CA ILE A 114 -26.90 -13.88 -5.72
C ILE A 114 -26.30 -14.51 -6.98
N LYS A 115 -25.39 -13.85 -7.63
CA LYS A 115 -24.71 -14.35 -8.83
C LYS A 115 -23.98 -15.68 -8.61
N ARG A 116 -23.37 -15.86 -7.47
CA ARG A 116 -22.74 -17.14 -7.11
C ARG A 116 -23.77 -18.25 -6.96
N GLY A 117 -24.87 -17.97 -6.30
CA GLY A 117 -25.97 -18.94 -6.14
C GLY A 117 -26.51 -19.39 -7.48
N GLU A 118 -26.85 -18.47 -8.36
CA GLU A 118 -27.30 -18.76 -9.70
C GLU A 118 -26.29 -19.55 -10.53
N LYS A 119 -25.06 -19.11 -10.50
CA LYS A 119 -23.99 -19.76 -11.24
C LYS A 119 -23.70 -21.18 -10.76
N THR A 120 -23.74 -21.40 -9.47
CA THR A 120 -23.58 -22.73 -8.90
C THR A 120 -24.71 -23.63 -9.28
N ARG A 121 -25.94 -23.13 -9.27
CA ARG A 121 -27.13 -23.87 -9.69
C ARG A 121 -27.01 -24.31 -11.15
N ILE A 122 -26.71 -23.39 -12.04
CA ILE A 122 -26.53 -23.66 -13.46
C ILE A 122 -25.46 -24.72 -13.70
N THR A 123 -24.33 -24.62 -13.03
CA THR A 123 -23.26 -25.59 -13.19
C THR A 123 -23.61 -26.96 -12.67
N HIS A 124 -24.45 -27.06 -11.66
CA HIS A 124 -24.95 -28.32 -11.18
C HIS A 124 -25.93 -28.95 -12.18
N GLU A 125 -26.89 -28.17 -12.59
CA GLU A 125 -27.93 -28.65 -13.54
C GLU A 125 -27.32 -29.11 -14.86
N ASN A 126 -26.33 -28.42 -15.37
CA ASN A 126 -25.72 -28.72 -16.66
C ASN A 126 -24.47 -29.60 -16.58
N GLY A 127 -24.09 -30.05 -15.41
CA GLY A 127 -22.85 -30.80 -15.22
C GLY A 127 -21.59 -30.01 -15.52
N LEU A 128 -21.74 -28.73 -15.70
CA LEU A 128 -20.60 -27.90 -16.01
C LEU A 128 -19.83 -27.65 -14.75
N SER A 129 -18.66 -28.07 -14.75
CA SER A 129 -17.85 -27.83 -13.66
C SER A 129 -17.22 -26.49 -13.77
N GLY A 130 -17.87 -25.53 -13.70
CA GLY A 130 -17.47 -24.17 -13.75
C GLY A 130 -16.05 -23.83 -13.59
N ARG A 131 -15.34 -24.84 -13.62
CA ARG A 131 -14.15 -24.97 -13.43
C ARG A 131 -13.20 -24.46 -14.22
N LYS A 132 -13.40 -24.44 -15.30
CA LYS A 132 -12.39 -23.96 -16.12
C LYS A 132 -11.88 -22.64 -15.73
N PHE A 133 -12.75 -21.76 -15.43
CA PHE A 133 -12.33 -20.45 -15.15
C PHE A 133 -12.26 -20.24 -13.70
N GLN A 134 -12.89 -21.09 -13.04
CA GLN A 134 -12.89 -20.91 -11.77
C GLN A 134 -11.81 -21.38 -11.23
N HIS A 135 -11.49 -22.02 -11.08
CA HIS A 135 -10.49 -22.59 -10.46
C HIS A 135 -10.91 -23.85 -9.78
N LYS A 136 -9.89 -24.56 -9.41
CA LYS A 136 -10.00 -25.88 -8.81
C LYS A 136 -10.93 -25.99 -7.61
N VAL A 137 -11.10 -24.91 -6.87
CA VAL A 137 -11.99 -24.90 -5.70
C VAL A 137 -13.44 -25.10 -6.11
N SER A 138 -13.91 -24.36 -7.12
CA SER A 138 -15.26 -24.53 -7.61
C SER A 138 -15.47 -25.93 -8.17
N LYS A 139 -14.49 -26.45 -8.86
CA LYS A 139 -14.54 -27.80 -9.36
C LYS A 139 -14.65 -28.83 -8.24
N LYS A 140 -13.82 -28.69 -7.21
CA LYS A 140 -13.89 -29.57 -6.06
C LYS A 140 -15.24 -29.57 -5.36
N ILE A 141 -15.86 -28.41 -5.24
CA ILE A 141 -17.17 -28.29 -4.63
C ILE A 141 -18.21 -29.04 -5.46
N LEU A 142 -18.15 -28.88 -6.77
CA LEU A 142 -19.07 -29.54 -7.65
C LEU A 142 -18.86 -31.06 -7.70
N ASP A 143 -17.62 -31.50 -7.69
CA ASP A 143 -17.26 -32.91 -7.74
C ASP A 143 -17.52 -33.63 -6.41
N SER A 144 -17.64 -32.92 -5.29
CA SER A 144 -17.93 -33.49 -3.98
C SER A 144 -19.43 -33.53 -3.63
N VAL A 145 -20.27 -33.04 -4.52
CA VAL A 145 -21.72 -33.08 -4.43
C VAL A 145 -22.27 -34.10 -5.40
#